data_774abfff74d619ee36e8cd25bcb684de
#
_entry.id   774abfff74d619ee36e8cd25bcb684de
#
_cell.length_a   1.000
_cell.length_b   1.000
_cell.length_c   1.000
_cell.angle_alpha   90.00
_cell.angle_beta   90.00
_cell.angle_gamma   90.00
#
_symmetry.space_group_name_H-M   'P 1'
#
loop_
_entity.id
_entity.type
_entity.pdbx_description
1 polymer ?
#
loop_
_entity_poly.entity_id
_entity_poly.type
_entity_poly.pdbx_seq_one_letter_code
_entity_poly.pdbx_strand_id
1 'polypeptide(L)'
;MENLEDAIVAAKDQLPNVTPMPPAFQTEASAFELKSRLQWGEPGLTILDVRSHDLFNESRIQGAMNMPVDQLPGMAESSLQPQRDIYVYGGSEAETTQAVNLLREAGFRRVAHLRGGIQAWQEVEGQVEGVIEVPEPGEYNVMARMAAFGREKSKEKSVN
;
A
#
# COMPACT_ATOMS: atom_id res chain seq x y z
N MET A 1 -44.86 -6.00 -28.48
CA MET A 1 -44.22 -4.99 -27.71
C MET A 1 -43.25 -5.60 -26.75
N GLU A 2 -41.99 -5.12 -26.78
CA GLU A 2 -41.05 -5.65 -25.90
C GLU A 2 -41.28 -5.17 -24.50
N ASN A 3 -41.06 -5.99 -23.52
CA ASN A 3 -41.19 -5.50 -22.18
C ASN A 3 -39.86 -4.94 -21.75
N LEU A 4 -39.82 -4.31 -20.57
CA LEU A 4 -38.64 -3.68 -20.09
C LEU A 4 -37.52 -4.67 -19.83
N GLU A 5 -37.86 -5.86 -19.41
CA GLU A 5 -36.87 -6.86 -19.13
C GLU A 5 -36.12 -7.28 -20.37
N ASP A 6 -36.84 -7.45 -21.47
CA ASP A 6 -36.19 -7.82 -22.72
C ASP A 6 -35.25 -6.71 -23.19
N ALA A 7 -35.65 -5.46 -23.03
CA ALA A 7 -34.83 -4.35 -23.44
C ALA A 7 -33.54 -4.28 -22.57
N ILE A 8 -33.63 -4.57 -21.29
CA ILE A 8 -32.50 -4.54 -20.43
C ILE A 8 -31.51 -5.64 -20.80
N VAL A 9 -32.01 -6.83 -21.10
CA VAL A 9 -31.15 -7.93 -21.46
C VAL A 9 -30.44 -7.62 -22.78
N ALA A 10 -31.13 -7.09 -23.74
CA ALA A 10 -30.53 -6.77 -25.02
C ALA A 10 -29.47 -5.68 -24.87
N ALA A 11 -29.73 -4.69 -24.06
CA ALA A 11 -28.75 -3.64 -23.85
C ALA A 11 -27.51 -4.18 -23.16
N LYS A 12 -27.69 -5.11 -22.21
CA LYS A 12 -26.58 -5.66 -21.50
C LYS A 12 -25.69 -6.46 -22.42
N ASP A 13 -26.27 -7.19 -23.34
CA ASP A 13 -25.48 -7.97 -24.26
C ASP A 13 -24.63 -7.10 -25.19
N GLN A 14 -25.08 -5.89 -25.45
CA GLN A 14 -24.36 -5.01 -26.34
C GLN A 14 -23.27 -4.23 -25.63
N LEU A 15 -23.27 -4.19 -24.31
CA LEU A 15 -22.27 -3.45 -23.57
C LEU A 15 -21.16 -4.37 -23.18
N PRO A 16 -19.94 -4.10 -23.63
CA PRO A 16 -18.83 -4.99 -23.30
C PRO A 16 -18.46 -4.84 -21.85
N ASN A 17 -18.67 -5.86 -21.11
CA ASN A 17 -18.09 -5.96 -19.80
C ASN A 17 -18.29 -4.77 -18.89
N VAL A 18 -19.48 -4.27 -18.81
CA VAL A 18 -19.73 -3.12 -17.95
C VAL A 18 -20.10 -3.48 -16.54
N THR A 19 -20.16 -4.75 -16.21
CA THR A 19 -20.47 -5.16 -14.85
C THR A 19 -19.26 -4.86 -13.97
N PRO A 20 -19.41 -4.13 -12.90
CA PRO A 20 -18.26 -3.86 -12.04
C PRO A 20 -17.75 -5.15 -11.43
N MET A 21 -16.44 -5.30 -11.46
CA MET A 21 -15.80 -6.47 -10.88
C MET A 21 -14.57 -6.03 -10.12
N PRO A 22 -14.22 -6.71 -9.05
CA PRO A 22 -13.00 -6.36 -8.35
C PRO A 22 -11.80 -6.65 -9.24
N PRO A 23 -10.74 -5.89 -9.13
CA PRO A 23 -9.55 -6.13 -9.93
C PRO A 23 -8.95 -7.49 -9.62
N ALA A 24 -8.45 -8.17 -10.64
CA ALA A 24 -7.82 -9.46 -10.45
C ALA A 24 -6.45 -9.28 -9.82
N PHE A 25 -5.98 -10.30 -9.13
CA PHE A 25 -4.65 -10.24 -8.52
C PHE A 25 -3.59 -10.29 -9.62
N GLN A 26 -2.60 -9.43 -9.52
CA GLN A 26 -1.50 -9.36 -10.47
C GLN A 26 -0.19 -9.52 -9.71
N THR A 27 0.83 -10.08 -10.35
CA THR A 27 2.13 -10.22 -9.70
C THR A 27 2.87 -8.90 -9.58
N GLU A 28 2.46 -7.92 -10.36
CA GLU A 28 2.91 -6.55 -10.16
C GLU A 28 1.68 -5.72 -10.10
N ALA A 29 1.58 -4.85 -9.13
CA ALA A 29 0.39 -4.05 -8.94
C ALA A 29 0.74 -2.59 -8.79
N SER A 30 -0.12 -1.74 -9.28
CA SER A 30 0.02 -0.31 -9.05
C SER A 30 -0.68 0.05 -7.75
N ALA A 31 -0.36 1.22 -7.22
CA ALA A 31 -1.03 1.70 -6.02
C ALA A 31 -2.52 1.85 -6.26
N PHE A 32 -2.91 2.25 -7.48
CA PHE A 32 -4.31 2.39 -7.81
C PHE A 32 -5.03 1.04 -7.74
N GLU A 33 -4.37 -0.01 -8.25
CA GLU A 33 -4.98 -1.33 -8.23
C GLU A 33 -5.18 -1.84 -6.79
N LEU A 34 -4.20 -1.61 -5.93
CA LEU A 34 -4.36 -2.01 -4.55
C LEU A 34 -5.49 -1.21 -3.89
N LYS A 35 -5.53 0.09 -4.15
CA LYS A 35 -6.57 0.91 -3.56
C LYS A 35 -7.94 0.44 -4.02
N SER A 36 -8.05 0.07 -5.29
CA SER A 36 -9.32 -0.44 -5.81
C SER A 36 -9.73 -1.73 -5.11
N ARG A 37 -8.78 -2.63 -4.88
CA ARG A 37 -9.13 -3.87 -4.20
C ARG A 37 -9.59 -3.60 -2.77
N LEU A 38 -8.95 -2.66 -2.08
CA LEU A 38 -9.37 -2.33 -0.74
C LEU A 38 -10.76 -1.72 -0.72
N GLN A 39 -11.11 -0.95 -1.75
CA GLN A 39 -12.43 -0.36 -1.83
C GLN A 39 -13.50 -1.41 -2.06
N TRP A 40 -13.17 -2.52 -2.67
CA TRP A 40 -14.12 -3.59 -2.83
C TRP A 40 -14.31 -4.38 -1.53
N GLY A 41 -13.50 -4.07 -0.50
CA GLY A 41 -13.67 -4.71 0.78
C GLY A 41 -13.29 -6.16 0.81
N GLU A 42 -12.33 -6.54 -0.05
CA GLU A 42 -11.91 -7.92 -0.10
C GLU A 42 -11.10 -8.29 1.11
N PRO A 43 -11.52 -9.27 1.88
CA PRO A 43 -10.71 -9.70 3.00
C PRO A 43 -9.62 -10.61 2.47
N GLY A 44 -8.65 -10.91 3.25
CA GLY A 44 -7.68 -11.92 2.87
C GLY A 44 -6.47 -11.42 2.13
N LEU A 45 -6.26 -10.11 2.07
CA LEU A 45 -5.01 -9.61 1.52
C LEU A 45 -4.17 -9.01 2.63
N THR A 46 -2.88 -8.99 2.42
CA THR A 46 -1.92 -8.43 3.37
C THR A 46 -1.01 -7.48 2.62
N ILE A 47 -0.70 -6.35 3.24
CA ILE A 47 0.26 -5.41 2.70
C ILE A 47 1.50 -5.53 3.57
N LEU A 48 2.64 -5.84 2.96
CA LEU A 48 3.88 -5.99 3.70
C LEU A 48 4.82 -4.84 3.41
N ASP A 49 5.28 -4.20 4.47
CA ASP A 49 6.30 -3.17 4.39
C ASP A 49 7.61 -3.84 4.79
N VAL A 50 8.53 -3.96 3.85
CA VAL A 50 9.78 -4.68 4.11
C VAL A 50 10.93 -3.74 4.42
N ARG A 51 10.62 -2.49 4.73
CA ARG A 51 11.64 -1.52 5.15
C ARG A 51 11.99 -1.77 6.62
N SER A 52 12.94 -1.00 7.12
CA SER A 52 13.30 -1.11 8.52
C SER A 52 12.16 -0.70 9.44
N HIS A 53 12.23 -1.10 10.69
CA HIS A 53 11.21 -0.71 11.65
C HIS A 53 11.14 0.81 11.80
N ASP A 54 12.26 1.50 11.70
CA ASP A 54 12.25 2.95 11.86
C ASP A 54 11.42 3.62 10.77
N LEU A 55 11.62 3.20 9.53
CA LEU A 55 10.85 3.79 8.44
C LEU A 55 9.38 3.42 8.53
N PHE A 56 9.11 2.18 8.92
CA PHE A 56 7.73 1.73 9.08
C PHE A 56 7.03 2.58 10.16
N ASN A 57 7.73 2.86 11.25
CA ASN A 57 7.13 3.65 12.32
C ASN A 57 6.88 5.09 11.89
N GLU A 58 7.77 5.64 11.06
CA GLU A 58 7.57 7.00 10.60
C GLU A 58 6.32 7.15 9.75
N SER A 59 6.15 6.28 8.80
CA SER A 59 4.94 6.29 7.99
C SER A 59 4.84 4.99 7.22
N ARG A 60 3.62 4.52 7.01
CA ARG A 60 3.38 3.27 6.31
C ARG A 60 2.01 3.32 5.68
N ILE A 61 1.80 2.47 4.69
CA ILE A 61 0.47 2.32 4.12
C ILE A 61 -0.45 1.79 5.20
N GLN A 62 -1.64 2.34 5.30
CA GLN A 62 -2.58 1.96 6.35
C GLN A 62 -2.84 0.46 6.30
N GLY A 63 -2.70 -0.20 7.42
CA GLY A 63 -2.92 -1.64 7.51
C GLY A 63 -1.73 -2.50 7.16
N ALA A 64 -0.58 -1.91 6.82
CA ALA A 64 0.59 -2.68 6.47
C ALA A 64 1.22 -3.33 7.69
N MET A 65 1.81 -4.51 7.47
CA MET A 65 2.57 -5.20 8.50
C MET A 65 4.04 -5.03 8.16
N ASN A 66 4.87 -4.86 9.18
CA ASN A 66 6.30 -4.69 8.96
C ASN A 66 7.01 -6.04 9.06
N MET A 67 7.66 -6.42 7.99
CA MET A 67 8.53 -7.59 7.97
C MET A 67 9.79 -7.21 7.19
N PRO A 68 10.80 -6.69 7.88
CA PRO A 68 12.02 -6.24 7.21
C PRO A 68 12.62 -7.33 6.35
N VAL A 69 13.22 -6.93 5.24
CA VAL A 69 13.66 -7.90 4.24
C VAL A 69 14.66 -8.90 4.81
N ASP A 70 15.49 -8.48 5.78
CA ASP A 70 16.46 -9.38 6.35
C ASP A 70 15.84 -10.42 7.29
N GLN A 71 14.57 -10.30 7.60
CA GLN A 71 13.88 -11.30 8.40
C GLN A 71 12.97 -12.19 7.56
N LEU A 72 12.99 -12.00 6.26
CA LEU A 72 12.23 -12.84 5.36
C LEU A 72 13.09 -13.98 4.86
N PRO A 73 12.50 -15.13 4.55
CA PRO A 73 11.06 -15.41 4.59
C PRO A 73 10.55 -15.93 5.92
N GLY A 74 11.41 -16.12 6.90
CA GLY A 74 11.02 -16.81 8.12
C GLY A 74 9.86 -16.14 8.84
N MET A 75 9.87 -14.81 8.91
CA MET A 75 8.81 -14.11 9.62
C MET A 75 7.47 -14.30 8.93
N ALA A 76 7.47 -14.29 7.61
CA ALA A 76 6.24 -14.51 6.86
C ALA A 76 5.76 -15.94 6.99
N GLU A 77 6.68 -16.90 6.96
CA GLU A 77 6.28 -18.30 7.09
C GLU A 77 5.59 -18.59 8.41
N SER A 78 5.99 -17.90 9.48
CA SER A 78 5.38 -18.14 10.76
C SER A 78 4.10 -17.35 10.98
N SER A 79 3.80 -16.38 10.11
CA SER A 79 2.67 -15.49 10.36
C SER A 79 1.59 -15.54 9.28
N LEU A 80 1.94 -15.93 8.07
CA LEU A 80 1.02 -15.83 6.95
C LEU A 80 0.82 -17.19 6.29
N GLN A 81 -0.33 -17.35 5.68
CA GLN A 81 -0.63 -18.57 4.96
C GLN A 81 -0.14 -18.46 3.51
N PRO A 82 0.35 -19.55 2.93
CA PRO A 82 0.94 -19.49 1.58
C PRO A 82 -0.02 -19.05 0.49
N GLN A 83 -1.32 -19.20 0.71
CA GLN A 83 -2.30 -18.83 -0.31
C GLN A 83 -2.74 -17.37 -0.23
N ARG A 84 -2.24 -16.65 0.77
CA ARG A 84 -2.71 -15.30 0.98
C ARG A 84 -2.21 -14.35 -0.10
N ASP A 85 -3.05 -13.40 -0.49
CA ASP A 85 -2.64 -12.37 -1.42
C ASP A 85 -1.79 -11.36 -0.68
N ILE A 86 -0.54 -11.18 -1.12
CA ILE A 86 0.41 -10.34 -0.42
C ILE A 86 0.90 -9.25 -1.36
N TYR A 87 0.80 -8.01 -0.91
CA TYR A 87 1.32 -6.87 -1.65
C TYR A 87 2.52 -6.35 -0.90
N VAL A 88 3.67 -6.30 -1.55
CA VAL A 88 4.95 -5.98 -0.91
C VAL A 88 5.48 -4.65 -1.39
N TYR A 89 5.93 -3.81 -0.50
CA TYR A 89 6.62 -2.60 -0.90
C TYR A 89 7.81 -2.37 0.04
N GLY A 90 8.85 -1.76 -0.51
CA GLY A 90 10.07 -1.46 0.24
C GLY A 90 10.48 -0.02 0.03
N GLY A 91 11.72 0.28 0.40
CA GLY A 91 12.25 1.62 0.20
C GLY A 91 12.75 1.86 -1.20
N SER A 92 12.98 0.79 -1.97
CA SER A 92 13.41 0.91 -3.34
C SER A 92 12.84 -0.27 -4.10
N GLU A 93 12.86 -0.18 -5.43
CA GLU A 93 12.38 -1.28 -6.24
C GLU A 93 13.25 -2.52 -6.06
N ALA A 94 14.56 -2.32 -5.85
CA ALA A 94 15.45 -3.45 -5.64
C ALA A 94 15.14 -4.17 -4.34
N GLU A 95 14.88 -3.42 -3.27
CA GLU A 95 14.54 -4.04 -2.01
C GLU A 95 13.22 -4.79 -2.10
N THR A 96 12.25 -4.19 -2.77
CA THR A 96 10.96 -4.84 -2.95
C THR A 96 11.10 -6.12 -3.76
N THR A 97 11.90 -6.10 -4.83
CA THR A 97 12.10 -7.27 -5.66
C THR A 97 12.77 -8.39 -4.85
N GLN A 98 13.76 -8.04 -4.03
CA GLN A 98 14.41 -9.03 -3.21
C GLN A 98 13.42 -9.71 -2.26
N ALA A 99 12.57 -8.91 -1.63
CA ALA A 99 11.58 -9.45 -0.71
C ALA A 99 10.57 -10.34 -1.43
N VAL A 100 10.12 -9.92 -2.60
CA VAL A 100 9.17 -10.70 -3.37
C VAL A 100 9.77 -12.05 -3.75
N ASN A 101 11.04 -12.06 -4.16
CA ASN A 101 11.67 -13.30 -4.55
C ASN A 101 11.85 -14.24 -3.35
N LEU A 102 12.23 -13.70 -2.19
CA LEU A 102 12.35 -14.52 -1.00
C LEU A 102 11.02 -15.16 -0.62
N LEU A 103 9.94 -14.42 -0.76
CA LEU A 103 8.63 -14.97 -0.43
C LEU A 103 8.20 -16.03 -1.43
N ARG A 104 8.45 -15.78 -2.71
CA ARG A 104 8.06 -16.77 -3.72
C ARG A 104 8.85 -18.05 -3.57
N GLU A 105 10.13 -17.95 -3.25
CA GLU A 105 10.94 -19.13 -3.04
C GLU A 105 10.48 -19.91 -1.83
N ALA A 106 9.86 -19.27 -0.87
CA ALA A 106 9.36 -19.92 0.32
C ALA A 106 7.98 -20.56 0.13
N GLY A 107 7.42 -20.43 -1.06
CA GLY A 107 6.13 -21.08 -1.32
C GLY A 107 4.92 -20.16 -1.34
N PHE A 108 5.12 -18.86 -1.14
CA PHE A 108 4.01 -17.93 -1.24
C PHE A 108 3.75 -17.68 -2.71
N ARG A 109 2.56 -18.03 -3.18
CA ARG A 109 2.28 -18.00 -4.60
C ARG A 109 1.69 -16.72 -5.08
N ARG A 110 1.01 -16.00 -4.21
CA ARG A 110 0.29 -14.80 -4.63
C ARG A 110 0.95 -13.59 -4.00
N VAL A 111 2.13 -13.25 -4.53
CA VAL A 111 2.92 -12.14 -4.02
C VAL A 111 3.04 -11.10 -5.13
N ALA A 112 2.61 -9.90 -4.87
CA ALA A 112 2.65 -8.81 -5.83
C ALA A 112 3.66 -7.76 -5.39
N HIS A 113 4.43 -7.28 -6.34
CA HIS A 113 5.34 -6.16 -6.15
C HIS A 113 4.51 -4.89 -6.31
N LEU A 114 4.38 -4.10 -5.25
CA LEU A 114 3.63 -2.85 -5.33
C LEU A 114 4.55 -1.77 -5.87
N ARG A 115 4.32 -1.38 -7.11
CA ARG A 115 5.21 -0.44 -7.78
C ARG A 115 5.12 0.94 -7.15
N GLY A 116 6.28 1.56 -6.97
CA GLY A 116 6.35 2.91 -6.44
C GLY A 116 6.18 3.03 -4.94
N GLY A 117 5.86 1.94 -4.26
CA GLY A 117 5.81 1.91 -2.81
C GLY A 117 4.90 2.95 -2.20
N ILE A 118 5.31 3.47 -1.06
CA ILE A 118 4.46 4.39 -0.32
C ILE A 118 4.28 5.71 -1.04
N GLN A 119 5.25 6.11 -1.86
CA GLN A 119 5.11 7.35 -2.60
C GLN A 119 3.98 7.26 -3.62
N ALA A 120 3.96 6.18 -4.38
CA ALA A 120 2.87 5.98 -5.34
C ALA A 120 1.53 5.86 -4.63
N TRP A 121 1.52 5.27 -3.44
CA TRP A 121 0.30 5.14 -2.66
C TRP A 121 -0.22 6.52 -2.26
N GLN A 122 0.69 7.42 -1.87
CA GLN A 122 0.28 8.75 -1.53
C GLN A 122 -0.21 9.55 -2.74
N GLU A 123 0.35 9.27 -3.91
CA GLU A 123 -0.10 9.95 -5.12
C GLU A 123 -1.53 9.62 -5.50
N VAL A 124 -2.01 8.45 -5.13
CA VAL A 124 -3.40 8.11 -5.37
C VAL A 124 -4.25 8.38 -4.12
N GLU A 125 -3.70 9.18 -3.22
CA GLU A 125 -4.41 9.59 -2.01
C GLU A 125 -4.77 8.42 -1.11
N GLY A 126 -3.92 7.42 -1.07
CA GLY A 126 -4.10 6.31 -0.16
C GLY A 126 -3.80 6.73 1.27
N GLN A 127 -4.45 6.09 2.20
CA GLN A 127 -4.29 6.44 3.61
C GLN A 127 -2.97 5.94 4.16
N VAL A 128 -2.32 6.78 4.96
CA VAL A 128 -1.06 6.44 5.57
C VAL A 128 -1.18 6.53 7.06
N GLU A 129 -0.45 5.71 7.77
CA GLU A 129 -0.38 5.77 9.23
C GLU A 129 1.05 6.04 9.63
N GLY A 130 1.28 6.46 10.86
CA GLY A 130 2.62 6.66 11.35
C GLY A 130 2.59 7.24 12.75
N VAL A 131 3.78 7.37 13.34
CA VAL A 131 3.89 7.97 14.64
C VAL A 131 3.74 9.47 14.47
N ILE A 132 2.81 10.04 15.22
CA ILE A 132 2.61 11.46 15.19
C ILE A 132 3.36 12.02 16.37
N GLU A 133 4.40 12.78 16.10
CA GLU A 133 5.13 13.41 17.16
C GLU A 133 4.39 14.63 17.60
N VAL A 134 3.96 14.62 18.83
CA VAL A 134 3.27 15.77 19.38
C VAL A 134 4.34 16.70 19.90
N PRO A 135 4.46 17.90 19.35
CA PRO A 135 5.52 18.80 19.80
C PRO A 135 5.30 19.22 21.22
N GLU A 136 6.39 19.43 21.93
CA GLU A 136 6.30 20.00 23.24
C GLU A 136 5.68 21.38 23.16
N PRO A 137 5.04 21.82 24.20
CA PRO A 137 4.37 23.12 24.12
C PRO A 137 5.30 24.25 23.68
N GLY A 138 6.56 24.22 24.05
CA GLY A 138 7.45 25.27 23.64
C GLY A 138 7.92 25.15 22.22
N GLU A 139 7.74 24.00 21.58
CA GLU A 139 8.20 23.81 20.23
C GLU A 139 7.08 23.86 19.21
N TYR A 140 5.88 24.12 19.66
CA TYR A 140 4.76 24.02 18.75
C TYR A 140 4.90 24.86 17.51
N ASN A 141 5.32 26.10 17.68
CA ASN A 141 5.42 26.97 16.53
C ASN A 141 6.47 26.50 15.54
N VAL A 142 7.57 25.95 16.03
CA VAL A 142 8.58 25.46 15.13
C VAL A 142 8.05 24.27 14.33
N MET A 143 7.35 23.37 15.00
CA MET A 143 6.82 22.22 14.29
C MET A 143 5.76 22.64 13.30
N ALA A 144 4.96 23.60 13.64
CA ALA A 144 3.94 24.06 12.71
C ALA A 144 4.58 24.64 11.46
N ARG A 145 5.65 25.38 11.62
CA ARG A 145 6.30 25.92 10.45
C ARG A 145 6.93 24.84 9.62
N MET A 146 7.53 23.84 10.25
CA MET A 146 8.13 22.77 9.48
C MET A 146 7.08 21.98 8.77
N ALA A 147 5.98 21.75 9.40
CA ALA A 147 4.93 21.01 8.75
C ALA A 147 4.40 21.76 7.56
N ALA A 148 4.38 23.04 7.67
CA ALA A 148 3.90 23.77 6.55
C ALA A 148 4.81 23.57 5.41
N PHE A 149 5.86 23.19 5.53
CA PHE A 149 6.70 22.94 4.50
C PHE A 149 7.58 22.29 4.57
N GLY A 150 7.46 21.98 5.28
CA GLY A 150 8.33 21.36 5.40
C GLY A 150 9.57 21.65 5.04
N ARG A 151 10.08 22.35 4.78
CA ARG A 151 11.25 22.48 4.35
C ARG A 151 12.05 23.32 5.01
N GLU A 152 11.75 24.07 5.52
CA GLU A 152 12.52 24.90 6.01
C GLU A 152 12.99 24.65 7.29
N LYS A 153 12.85 23.61 7.76
CA LYS A 153 13.31 23.34 8.92
C LYS A 153 14.66 23.66 9.07
N SER A 154 15.34 23.61 8.08
CA SER A 154 16.65 23.84 8.24
C SER A 154 16.93 25.25 8.57
N LYS A 155 16.16 26.15 8.12
CA LYS A 155 16.51 27.38 8.41
C LYS A 155 16.09 27.83 9.67
N GLU A 156 15.32 27.20 10.31
CA GLU A 156 14.92 27.70 11.46
C GLU A 156 15.94 27.68 12.42
N LYS A 157 16.84 26.84 12.33
CA LYS A 157 17.80 26.86 13.21
C LYS A 157 18.64 27.94 13.02
N SER A 158 18.69 28.43 11.94
CA SER A 158 19.53 29.51 11.75
C SER A 158 19.00 30.69 12.40
N VAL A 159 17.85 30.61 12.83
CA VAL A 159 17.35 31.66 13.45
C VAL A 159 18.00 32.04 14.66
N ASN A 160 18.64 31.34 15.26
CA ASN A 160 19.20 31.68 16.41
C ASN A 160 20.09 32.43 16.46
#